data_03a1e09cb907b1ef6eff350494bbc55c
#
_entry.id   03a1e09cb907b1ef6eff350494bbc55c
#
_cell.length_a   1.000
_cell.length_b   1.000
_cell.length_c   1.000
_cell.angle_alpha   90.00
_cell.angle_beta   90.00
_cell.angle_gamma   90.00
#
_symmetry.space_group_name_H-M   'P 1'
#
loop_
_entity.id
_entity.type
_entity.pdbx_description
1 polymer ?
#
loop_
_entity_poly.entity_id
_entity_poly.type
_entity_poly.pdbx_seq_one_letter_code
_entity_poly.pdbx_strand_id
1 'polypeptide(L)'
;MFINSNPFLELTRPTSNKIIYIGGLKTRKILDEAKKGAVLFSFGSLTDTTKLNERMLKSIMGAFRRFSNIHFIWKVDNVTVNNNLKMFESAPNVHNFEWFRQPAILEHPNTRAFITHCGQNSLTESARAGVPIIGIPLFGDQFYNCIVGETRGLGVQ
;
A
#
# COMPACT_ATOMS: atom_id res chain seq x y z
N MET A 1 -4.49 -9.97 26.05
CA MET A 1 -3.94 -10.61 24.83
C MET A 1 -3.96 -9.57 23.71
N PHE A 2 -2.85 -9.40 22.99
CA PHE A 2 -2.75 -8.49 21.85
C PHE A 2 -2.84 -9.30 20.56
N ILE A 3 -3.68 -8.88 19.63
CA ILE A 3 -3.89 -9.55 18.34
C ILE A 3 -3.59 -8.57 17.22
N ASN A 4 -2.61 -8.90 16.36
CA ASN A 4 -2.25 -8.09 15.20
C ASN A 4 -3.15 -8.46 14.00
N SER A 5 -4.44 -8.29 14.14
CA SER A 5 -5.45 -8.52 13.10
C SER A 5 -6.58 -7.50 13.18
N ASN A 6 -7.46 -7.50 12.16
CA ASN A 6 -8.62 -6.62 12.14
C ASN A 6 -9.86 -7.44 12.51
N PRO A 7 -10.67 -7.03 13.52
CA PRO A 7 -11.86 -7.76 13.95
C PRO A 7 -12.93 -7.95 12.86
N PHE A 8 -12.94 -7.09 11.82
CA PHE A 8 -13.87 -7.20 10.70
C PHE A 8 -13.46 -8.22 9.62
N LEU A 9 -12.24 -8.76 9.70
CA LEU A 9 -11.71 -9.75 8.74
C LEU A 9 -11.68 -11.17 9.32
N GLU A 10 -12.02 -11.33 10.59
CA GLU A 10 -12.13 -12.63 11.25
C GLU A 10 -13.59 -13.03 11.46
N LEU A 11 -13.83 -14.35 11.48
CA LEU A 11 -15.12 -14.88 11.92
C LEU A 11 -15.41 -14.36 13.33
N THR A 12 -16.64 -13.89 13.55
CA THR A 12 -17.10 -13.35 14.83
C THR A 12 -16.83 -14.34 15.96
N ARG A 13 -15.86 -14.00 16.82
CA ARG A 13 -15.56 -14.73 18.04
C ARG A 13 -16.04 -13.92 19.24
N PRO A 14 -16.52 -14.54 20.32
CA PRO A 14 -16.75 -13.82 21.56
C PRO A 14 -15.45 -13.19 22.02
N THR A 15 -15.38 -11.86 22.03
CA THR A 15 -14.21 -11.12 22.49
C THR A 15 -14.45 -10.61 23.90
N SER A 16 -13.47 -10.76 24.78
CA SER A 16 -13.49 -10.14 26.11
C SER A 16 -12.77 -8.79 26.07
N ASN A 17 -13.07 -7.91 27.01
CA ASN A 17 -12.38 -6.60 27.17
C ASN A 17 -10.85 -6.72 27.40
N LYS A 18 -10.32 -7.95 27.52
CA LYS A 18 -8.89 -8.25 27.62
C LYS A 18 -8.21 -8.46 26.28
N ILE A 19 -8.95 -8.42 25.15
CA ILE A 19 -8.42 -8.58 23.81
C ILE A 19 -8.32 -7.21 23.17
N ILE A 20 -7.09 -6.80 22.85
CA ILE A 20 -6.79 -5.53 22.18
C ILE A 20 -6.21 -5.86 20.79
N TYR A 21 -6.88 -5.36 19.77
CA TYR A 21 -6.41 -5.48 18.37
C TYR A 21 -5.37 -4.39 18.11
N ILE A 22 -4.14 -4.79 17.80
CA ILE A 22 -3.00 -3.91 17.56
C ILE A 22 -2.56 -3.89 16.08
N GLY A 23 -3.44 -4.32 15.18
CA GLY A 23 -3.17 -4.31 13.74
C GLY A 23 -2.71 -2.94 13.24
N GLY A 24 -1.62 -2.91 12.48
CA GLY A 24 -1.11 -1.68 11.87
C GLY A 24 -0.05 -0.91 12.68
N LEU A 25 0.36 -1.37 13.86
CA LEU A 25 1.41 -0.70 14.65
C LEU A 25 2.73 -0.56 13.87
N LYS A 26 3.12 -1.59 13.11
CA LYS A 26 4.36 -1.56 12.31
C LYS A 26 4.29 -0.50 11.22
N THR A 27 3.17 -0.42 10.49
CA THR A 27 2.97 0.59 9.44
C THR A 27 2.92 2.00 10.02
N ARG A 28 2.25 2.19 11.17
CA ARG A 28 2.19 3.47 11.86
C ARG A 28 3.57 3.96 12.27
N LYS A 29 4.41 3.10 12.88
CA LYS A 29 5.78 3.46 13.25
C LYS A 29 6.59 3.94 12.03
N ILE A 30 6.52 3.21 10.91
CA ILE A 30 7.19 3.61 9.66
C ILE A 30 6.70 4.98 9.18
N LEU A 31 5.39 5.22 9.24
CA LEU A 31 4.80 6.49 8.83
C LEU A 31 5.21 7.63 9.77
N ASP A 32 5.23 7.42 11.09
CA ASP A 32 5.68 8.41 12.07
C ASP A 32 7.15 8.82 11.84
N GLU A 33 7.98 7.87 11.42
CA GLU A 33 9.40 8.07 11.09
C GLU A 33 9.63 8.72 9.71
N ALA A 34 8.65 8.67 8.80
CA ALA A 34 8.72 9.17 7.42
C ALA A 34 8.61 10.70 7.34
N LYS A 35 9.59 11.43 7.87
CA LYS A 35 9.57 12.90 7.96
C LYS A 35 9.46 13.61 6.61
N LYS A 36 10.00 13.05 5.53
CA LYS A 36 9.88 13.57 4.16
C LYS A 36 8.63 13.07 3.44
N GLY A 37 7.94 12.13 4.04
CA GLY A 37 6.71 11.54 3.56
C GLY A 37 6.83 10.07 3.18
N ALA A 38 5.67 9.45 3.04
CA ALA A 38 5.53 8.08 2.59
C ALA A 38 4.60 7.99 1.37
N VAL A 39 4.84 7.01 0.54
CA VAL A 39 4.00 6.65 -0.60
C VAL A 39 3.45 5.25 -0.36
N LEU A 40 2.13 5.13 -0.41
CA LEU A 40 1.49 3.83 -0.42
C LEU A 40 1.55 3.24 -1.83
N PHE A 41 1.85 1.96 -1.95
CA PHE A 41 1.82 1.23 -3.22
C PHE A 41 1.03 -0.07 -3.07
N SER A 42 -0.08 -0.16 -3.80
CA SER A 42 -0.95 -1.34 -3.78
C SER A 42 -1.73 -1.49 -5.07
N PHE A 43 -1.69 -2.69 -5.64
CA PHE A 43 -2.53 -3.10 -6.76
C PHE A 43 -3.84 -3.79 -6.31
N GLY A 44 -4.26 -3.54 -5.06
CA GLY A 44 -5.48 -4.11 -4.49
C GLY A 44 -5.29 -5.53 -3.95
N SER A 45 -6.41 -6.22 -3.75
CA SER A 45 -6.43 -7.59 -3.19
C SER A 45 -6.55 -8.69 -4.23
N LEU A 46 -6.94 -8.35 -5.46
CA LEU A 46 -7.14 -9.31 -6.54
C LEU A 46 -5.89 -9.49 -7.42
N THR A 47 -4.92 -8.59 -7.30
CA THR A 47 -3.70 -8.65 -8.10
C THR A 47 -2.69 -9.57 -7.43
N ASP A 48 -2.34 -10.63 -8.14
CA ASP A 48 -1.34 -11.61 -7.75
C ASP A 48 0.06 -11.06 -8.07
N THR A 49 0.76 -10.57 -7.04
CA THR A 49 2.11 -9.99 -7.20
C THR A 49 3.19 -11.05 -7.48
N THR A 50 2.88 -12.34 -7.32
CA THR A 50 3.82 -13.42 -7.69
C THR A 50 4.04 -13.50 -9.20
N LYS A 51 3.12 -12.93 -9.99
CA LYS A 51 3.21 -12.82 -11.45
C LYS A 51 4.04 -11.64 -11.96
N LEU A 52 4.53 -10.78 -11.06
CA LEU A 52 5.45 -9.72 -11.42
C LEU A 52 6.77 -10.34 -11.90
N ASN A 53 7.10 -10.10 -13.17
CA ASN A 53 8.38 -10.58 -13.69
C ASN A 53 9.56 -9.75 -13.15
N GLU A 54 10.76 -10.31 -13.27
CA GLU A 54 11.98 -9.71 -12.74
C GLU A 54 12.25 -8.30 -13.31
N ARG A 55 11.89 -8.07 -14.58
CA ARG A 55 12.06 -6.76 -15.23
C ARG A 55 11.16 -5.70 -14.58
N MET A 56 9.90 -6.05 -14.32
CA MET A 56 8.95 -5.15 -13.64
C MET A 56 9.42 -4.84 -12.21
N LEU A 57 9.83 -5.87 -11.47
CA LEU A 57 10.36 -5.70 -10.10
C LEU A 57 11.60 -4.80 -10.10
N LYS A 58 12.56 -5.02 -11.00
CA LYS A 58 13.75 -4.16 -11.14
C LYS A 58 13.38 -2.71 -11.45
N SER A 59 12.40 -2.48 -12.31
CA SER A 59 11.94 -1.14 -12.66
C SER A 59 11.29 -0.42 -11.48
N ILE A 60 10.39 -1.10 -10.75
CA ILE A 60 9.72 -0.57 -9.56
C ILE A 60 10.76 -0.24 -8.48
N MET A 61 11.61 -1.20 -8.14
CA MET A 61 12.63 -1.03 -7.11
C MET A 61 13.68 0.03 -7.50
N GLY A 62 14.02 0.09 -8.79
CA GLY A 62 14.90 1.14 -9.33
C GLY A 62 14.30 2.53 -9.19
N ALA A 63 13.00 2.68 -9.43
CA ALA A 63 12.29 3.93 -9.22
C ALA A 63 12.30 4.32 -7.72
N PHE A 64 11.96 3.40 -6.82
CA PHE A 64 11.89 3.68 -5.39
C PHE A 64 13.25 4.07 -4.78
N ARG A 65 14.34 3.46 -5.24
CA ARG A 65 15.70 3.81 -4.78
C ARG A 65 16.12 5.24 -5.14
N ARG A 66 15.59 5.82 -6.23
CA ARG A 66 15.86 7.23 -6.60
C ARG A 66 15.30 8.21 -5.57
N PHE A 67 14.31 7.79 -4.79
CA PHE A 67 13.66 8.60 -3.76
C PHE A 67 14.00 8.07 -2.36
N SER A 68 15.29 7.95 -2.06
CA SER A 68 15.77 7.35 -0.79
C SER A 68 15.24 8.01 0.48
N ASN A 69 14.81 9.28 0.40
CA ASN A 69 14.23 10.03 1.51
C ASN A 69 12.71 9.84 1.68
N ILE A 70 12.07 9.13 0.75
CA ILE A 70 10.64 8.79 0.78
C ILE A 70 10.50 7.33 1.18
N HIS A 71 9.62 7.03 2.11
CA HIS A 71 9.29 5.67 2.49
C HIS A 71 8.20 5.12 1.58
N PHE A 72 8.39 3.91 1.06
CA PHE A 72 7.39 3.21 0.26
C PHE A 72 6.79 2.07 1.08
N ILE A 73 5.47 2.10 1.29
CA ILE A 73 4.74 1.00 1.93
C ILE A 73 4.09 0.19 0.82
N TRP A 74 4.62 -1.00 0.55
CA TRP A 74 4.23 -1.82 -0.59
C TRP A 74 3.46 -3.06 -0.16
N LYS A 75 2.25 -3.23 -0.72
CA LYS A 75 1.48 -4.47 -0.60
C LYS A 75 1.98 -5.47 -1.62
N VAL A 76 2.68 -6.51 -1.17
CA VAL A 76 3.31 -7.53 -2.00
C VAL A 76 3.37 -8.86 -1.27
N ASP A 77 3.19 -9.97 -2.01
CA ASP A 77 3.25 -11.32 -1.46
C ASP A 77 4.64 -11.67 -0.93
N ASN A 78 4.69 -12.37 0.20
CA ASN A 78 5.95 -12.85 0.79
C ASN A 78 6.73 -13.77 -0.16
N VAL A 79 6.06 -14.53 -1.02
CA VAL A 79 6.71 -15.35 -2.05
C VAL A 79 7.54 -14.49 -2.99
N THR A 80 6.98 -13.37 -3.47
CA THR A 80 7.69 -12.41 -4.33
C THR A 80 8.90 -11.83 -3.61
N VAL A 81 8.74 -11.44 -2.34
CA VAL A 81 9.83 -10.89 -1.52
C VAL A 81 10.95 -11.92 -1.30
N ASN A 82 10.59 -13.13 -0.89
CA ASN A 82 11.56 -14.19 -0.60
C ASN A 82 12.36 -14.62 -1.83
N ASN A 83 11.71 -14.69 -3.00
CA ASN A 83 12.39 -15.01 -4.26
C ASN A 83 13.32 -13.88 -4.74
N ASN A 84 13.19 -12.66 -4.21
CA ASN A 84 13.95 -11.47 -4.60
C ASN A 84 14.59 -10.76 -3.40
N LEU A 85 14.94 -11.49 -2.35
CA LEU A 85 15.34 -10.97 -1.05
C LEU A 85 16.44 -9.89 -1.15
N LYS A 86 17.52 -10.18 -1.90
CA LYS A 86 18.63 -9.23 -2.10
C LYS A 86 18.17 -7.88 -2.70
N MET A 87 17.15 -7.90 -3.55
CA MET A 87 16.61 -6.71 -4.18
C MET A 87 15.88 -5.85 -3.14
N PHE A 88 15.08 -6.46 -2.27
CA PHE A 88 14.36 -5.76 -1.19
C PHE A 88 15.32 -5.26 -0.11
N GLU A 89 16.30 -6.07 0.31
CA GLU A 89 17.31 -5.67 1.28
C GLU A 89 18.17 -4.48 0.83
N SER A 90 18.37 -4.34 -0.49
CA SER A 90 19.11 -3.20 -1.06
C SER A 90 18.32 -1.89 -1.13
N ALA A 91 17.07 -1.86 -0.66
CA ALA A 91 16.19 -0.70 -0.66
C ALA A 91 15.57 -0.47 0.73
N PRO A 92 16.32 0.07 1.70
CA PRO A 92 15.86 0.21 3.09
C PRO A 92 14.66 1.15 3.27
N ASN A 93 14.37 1.97 2.27
CA ASN A 93 13.19 2.82 2.23
C ASN A 93 11.92 2.13 1.70
N VAL A 94 12.00 0.84 1.33
CA VAL A 94 10.86 0.04 0.86
C VAL A 94 10.44 -0.95 1.94
N HIS A 95 9.21 -0.84 2.39
CA HIS A 95 8.62 -1.66 3.45
C HIS A 95 7.53 -2.54 2.86
N ASN A 96 7.78 -3.83 2.79
CA ASN A 96 6.85 -4.81 2.23
C ASN A 96 5.88 -5.36 3.29
N PHE A 97 4.63 -5.55 2.86
CA PHE A 97 3.57 -6.14 3.67
C PHE A 97 2.66 -6.98 2.78
N GLU A 98 2.24 -8.14 3.24
CA GLU A 98 1.17 -8.92 2.58
C GLU A 98 -0.20 -8.26 2.77
N TRP A 99 -0.41 -7.68 3.96
CA TRP A 99 -1.66 -7.04 4.32
C TRP A 99 -1.45 -5.86 5.26
N PHE A 100 -2.28 -4.83 5.09
CA PHE A 100 -2.38 -3.68 5.97
C PHE A 100 -3.78 -3.04 5.91
N ARG A 101 -4.09 -2.20 6.88
CA ARG A 101 -5.30 -1.38 6.87
C ARG A 101 -5.06 -0.14 6.00
N GLN A 102 -5.43 -0.22 4.71
CA GLN A 102 -5.20 0.84 3.72
C GLN A 102 -5.74 2.20 4.14
N PRO A 103 -7.01 2.35 4.66
CA PRO A 103 -7.50 3.65 5.10
C PRO A 103 -6.62 4.28 6.19
N ALA A 104 -6.14 3.50 7.16
CA ALA A 104 -5.31 4.03 8.24
C ALA A 104 -3.94 4.55 7.75
N ILE A 105 -3.43 3.99 6.65
CA ILE A 105 -2.20 4.50 6.01
C ILE A 105 -2.50 5.78 5.24
N LEU A 106 -3.59 5.80 4.49
CA LEU A 106 -4.00 6.97 3.70
C LEU A 106 -4.32 8.19 4.60
N GLU A 107 -5.00 7.97 5.73
CA GLU A 107 -5.36 9.02 6.69
C GLU A 107 -4.15 9.57 7.47
N HIS A 108 -2.98 8.94 7.35
CA HIS A 108 -1.81 9.40 8.09
C HIS A 108 -1.21 10.68 7.48
N PRO A 109 -0.89 11.72 8.28
CA PRO A 109 -0.43 13.02 7.78
C PRO A 109 0.87 12.98 6.96
N ASN A 110 1.68 11.92 7.13
CA ASN A 110 2.90 11.74 6.36
C ASN A 110 2.70 10.96 5.05
N THR A 111 1.49 10.48 4.74
CA THR A 111 1.19 9.86 3.44
C THR A 111 1.02 10.96 2.40
N ARG A 112 1.86 10.94 1.36
CA ARG A 112 1.94 11.98 0.33
C ARG A 112 1.32 11.60 -1.00
N ALA A 113 1.31 10.31 -1.32
CA ALA A 113 0.71 9.81 -2.55
C ALA A 113 0.34 8.33 -2.42
N PHE A 114 -0.51 7.88 -3.32
CA PHE A 114 -0.92 6.49 -3.43
C PHE A 114 -0.75 6.00 -4.86
N ILE A 115 0.20 5.07 -5.09
CA ILE A 115 0.33 4.36 -6.34
C ILE A 115 -0.67 3.20 -6.33
N THR A 116 -1.65 3.25 -7.21
CA THR A 116 -2.80 2.34 -7.19
C THR A 116 -3.16 1.83 -8.58
N HIS A 117 -3.80 0.66 -8.63
CA HIS A 117 -4.41 0.11 -9.85
C HIS A 117 -5.74 0.80 -10.23
N CYS A 118 -6.17 1.83 -9.52
CA CYS A 118 -7.44 2.54 -9.73
C CYS A 118 -8.71 1.70 -9.48
N GLY A 119 -8.67 0.71 -8.59
CA GLY A 119 -9.88 0.06 -8.13
C GLY A 119 -10.79 1.05 -7.39
N GLN A 120 -12.11 0.95 -7.59
CA GLN A 120 -13.12 1.90 -7.09
C GLN A 120 -12.98 2.20 -5.58
N ASN A 121 -12.77 1.17 -4.75
CA ASN A 121 -12.60 1.35 -3.31
C ASN A 121 -11.34 2.17 -2.98
N SER A 122 -10.23 1.89 -3.67
CA SER A 122 -8.96 2.59 -3.49
C SER A 122 -9.08 4.08 -3.84
N LEU A 123 -9.79 4.41 -4.92
CA LEU A 123 -10.05 5.81 -5.30
C LEU A 123 -10.92 6.52 -4.25
N THR A 124 -11.98 5.85 -3.77
CA THR A 124 -12.87 6.40 -2.74
C THR A 124 -12.11 6.66 -1.44
N GLU A 125 -11.27 5.72 -1.00
CA GLU A 125 -10.45 5.86 0.20
C GLU A 125 -9.43 6.99 0.07
N SER A 126 -8.76 7.07 -1.09
CA SER A 126 -7.78 8.12 -1.38
C SER A 126 -8.41 9.52 -1.41
N ALA A 127 -9.56 9.64 -2.08
CA ALA A 127 -10.32 10.89 -2.14
C ALA A 127 -10.78 11.36 -0.74
N ARG A 128 -11.26 10.44 0.11
CA ARG A 128 -11.65 10.76 1.50
C ARG A 128 -10.46 11.23 2.33
N ALA A 129 -9.30 10.62 2.14
CA ALA A 129 -8.09 10.98 2.85
C ALA A 129 -7.40 12.23 2.29
N GLY A 130 -7.83 12.74 1.13
CA GLY A 130 -7.18 13.86 0.44
C GLY A 130 -5.79 13.52 -0.09
N VAL A 131 -5.50 12.23 -0.37
CA VAL A 131 -4.21 11.75 -0.85
C VAL A 131 -4.24 11.62 -2.37
N PRO A 132 -3.35 12.31 -3.11
CA PRO A 132 -3.30 12.19 -4.57
C PRO A 132 -2.86 10.80 -5.02
N ILE A 133 -3.38 10.37 -6.17
CA ILE A 133 -3.06 9.07 -6.75
C ILE A 133 -2.07 9.19 -7.92
N ILE A 134 -1.31 8.10 -8.11
CA ILE A 134 -0.61 7.76 -9.34
C ILE A 134 -1.24 6.46 -9.83
N GLY A 135 -2.01 6.55 -10.91
CA GLY A 135 -2.79 5.44 -11.43
C GLY A 135 -1.96 4.53 -12.34
N ILE A 136 -2.03 3.24 -12.12
CA ILE A 136 -1.46 2.20 -12.99
C ILE A 136 -2.56 1.15 -13.21
N PRO A 137 -3.52 1.40 -14.12
CA PRO A 137 -4.62 0.47 -14.35
C PRO A 137 -4.10 -0.81 -14.99
N LEU A 138 -4.62 -1.95 -14.55
CA LEU A 138 -4.19 -3.27 -15.00
C LEU A 138 -5.24 -3.95 -15.88
N PHE A 139 -6.52 -3.88 -15.51
CA PHE A 139 -7.62 -4.52 -16.23
C PHE A 139 -8.99 -3.94 -15.87
N GLY A 140 -9.99 -4.24 -16.70
CA GLY A 140 -11.41 -3.99 -16.44
C GLY A 140 -11.76 -2.50 -16.30
N ASP A 141 -12.52 -2.19 -15.26
CA ASP A 141 -13.03 -0.85 -14.93
C ASP A 141 -11.93 0.11 -14.47
N GLN A 142 -10.74 -0.39 -14.16
CA GLN A 142 -9.63 0.40 -13.63
C GLN A 142 -9.19 1.49 -14.61
N PHE A 143 -9.19 1.23 -15.91
CA PHE A 143 -8.86 2.23 -16.92
C PHE A 143 -9.83 3.42 -16.90
N TYR A 144 -11.13 3.12 -16.87
CA TYR A 144 -12.15 4.16 -16.75
C TYR A 144 -12.02 4.92 -15.43
N ASN A 145 -11.87 4.21 -14.32
CA ASN A 145 -11.74 4.80 -13.00
C ASN A 145 -10.51 5.72 -12.89
N CYS A 146 -9.37 5.33 -13.50
CA CYS A 146 -8.17 6.17 -13.54
C CYS A 146 -8.44 7.48 -14.27
N ILE A 147 -9.06 7.43 -15.46
CA ILE A 147 -9.42 8.61 -16.25
C ILE A 147 -10.35 9.53 -15.44
N VAL A 148 -11.34 8.96 -14.76
CA VAL A 148 -12.24 9.73 -13.89
C VAL A 148 -11.46 10.40 -12.76
N GLY A 149 -10.55 9.65 -12.10
CA GLY A 149 -9.70 10.18 -11.04
C GLY A 149 -8.84 11.36 -11.51
N GLU A 150 -8.20 11.24 -12.66
CA GLU A 150 -7.38 12.30 -13.26
C GLU A 150 -8.24 13.50 -13.66
N THR A 151 -9.37 13.28 -14.34
CA THR A 151 -10.29 14.35 -14.76
C THR A 151 -10.86 15.14 -13.55
N ARG A 152 -11.02 14.48 -12.41
CA ARG A 152 -11.48 15.09 -11.16
C ARG A 152 -10.35 15.70 -10.31
N GLY A 153 -9.13 15.68 -10.80
CA GLY A 153 -7.97 16.25 -10.12
C GLY A 153 -7.50 15.43 -8.90
N LEU A 154 -7.87 14.15 -8.82
CA LEU A 154 -7.41 13.27 -7.74
C LEU A 154 -5.95 12.84 -7.92
N GLY A 155 -5.41 12.87 -9.14
CA GLY A 155 -4.03 12.51 -9.43
C GLY A 155 -3.76 12.40 -10.93
N VAL A 156 -2.81 11.54 -11.30
CA VAL A 156 -2.35 11.30 -12.68
C VAL A 156 -2.30 9.80 -12.97
N GLN A 157 -2.31 9.44 -14.26
CA GLN A 157 -2.05 8.06 -14.71
C GLN A 157 -0.86 7.98 -15.68
#